data_65ad1ecfc1e3916dc733daf18d6aa1e1
#
_entry.id   65ad1ecfc1e3916dc733daf18d6aa1e1
#
_cell.length_a   1.000
_cell.length_b   1.000
_cell.length_c   1.000
_cell.angle_alpha   90.00
_cell.angle_beta   90.00
_cell.angle_gamma   90.00
#
_symmetry.space_group_name_H-M   'P 1'
#
loop_
_entity.id
_entity.type
_entity.pdbx_description
1 polymer ?
#
loop_
_entity_poly.entity_id
_entity_poly.type
_entity_poly.pdbx_seq_one_letter_code
_entity_poly.pdbx_strand_id
1 'polypeptide(L)'
;MEDSIGVDIIIPCYNAEKYIEQSIMSALNQTYPNKKVIFVDNESTDNSLKIAKNLQKENPNLIVTSAKNIYPRCWDEAREKGFSLGDGEYIFTLAADDYYHESYVENCMKYISHDPGRIKAFQSPIRNFSSHMGIKDEFISHTYKNIQEFKKISLSKCPATSPTVVFSRELYLQGLLKTKPELYSGAADYDLYCSLADNGIFIYPANKWLGYYYRWHPQQATWEMHKDSVNYDKLIQEYWSKKWQI
;
A
#
# COMPACT_ATOMS: atom_id res chain seq x y z
N MET A 1 -5.45 -10.52 -28.61
CA MET A 1 -4.85 -9.67 -27.55
C MET A 1 -4.69 -10.62 -26.39
N GLU A 2 -3.46 -10.83 -25.91
CA GLU A 2 -3.27 -11.59 -24.67
C GLU A 2 -4.06 -10.86 -23.57
N ASP A 3 -4.88 -11.61 -22.83
CA ASP A 3 -5.63 -11.05 -21.71
C ASP A 3 -4.62 -10.51 -20.70
N SER A 4 -4.54 -9.18 -20.57
CA SER A 4 -3.63 -8.57 -19.61
C SER A 4 -4.07 -8.94 -18.19
N ILE A 5 -3.10 -9.25 -17.33
CA ILE A 5 -3.32 -9.57 -15.91
C ILE A 5 -4.16 -8.48 -15.24
N GLY A 6 -5.26 -8.86 -14.59
CA GLY A 6 -6.14 -7.91 -13.91
C GLY A 6 -5.52 -7.32 -12.65
N VAL A 7 -5.71 -6.03 -12.41
CA VAL A 7 -5.24 -5.36 -11.20
C VAL A 7 -6.35 -4.58 -10.51
N ASP A 8 -6.35 -4.60 -9.18
CA ASP A 8 -7.19 -3.74 -8.36
C ASP A 8 -6.34 -2.67 -7.69
N ILE A 9 -6.80 -1.42 -7.73
CA ILE A 9 -6.19 -0.29 -7.02
C ILE A 9 -7.13 0.09 -5.89
N ILE A 10 -6.73 -0.22 -4.65
CA ILE A 10 -7.53 0.05 -3.46
C ILE A 10 -7.10 1.38 -2.86
N ILE A 11 -8.06 2.27 -2.59
CA ILE A 11 -7.84 3.59 -1.99
C ILE A 11 -8.61 3.66 -0.67
N PRO A 12 -8.01 3.23 0.46
CA PRO A 12 -8.60 3.45 1.77
C PRO A 12 -8.51 4.94 2.13
N CYS A 13 -9.59 5.52 2.62
CA CYS A 13 -9.68 6.96 2.87
C CYS A 13 -10.33 7.28 4.22
N TYR A 14 -9.70 8.18 4.96
CA TYR A 14 -10.28 8.85 6.11
C TYR A 14 -9.86 10.32 6.12
N ASN A 15 -10.84 11.23 5.98
CA ASN A 15 -10.65 12.68 6.04
C ASN A 15 -9.52 13.24 5.15
N ALA A 16 -9.60 12.97 3.84
CA ALA A 16 -8.62 13.39 2.85
C ALA A 16 -9.20 14.32 1.76
N GLU A 17 -10.23 15.12 2.06
CA GLU A 17 -10.95 15.94 1.05
C GLU A 17 -10.05 16.84 0.20
N LYS A 18 -8.89 17.27 0.73
CA LYS A 18 -7.92 18.11 0.02
C LYS A 18 -7.14 17.38 -1.08
N TYR A 19 -7.07 16.05 -1.01
CA TYR A 19 -6.15 15.26 -1.84
C TYR A 19 -6.86 14.16 -2.63
N ILE A 20 -8.01 13.70 -2.14
CA ILE A 20 -8.67 12.48 -2.62
C ILE A 20 -9.07 12.55 -4.10
N GLU A 21 -9.44 13.69 -4.62
CA GLU A 21 -9.74 13.86 -6.05
C GLU A 21 -8.51 13.53 -6.90
N GLN A 22 -7.33 14.09 -6.56
CA GLN A 22 -6.09 13.81 -7.26
C GLN A 22 -5.70 12.35 -7.14
N SER A 23 -5.84 11.74 -5.96
CA SER A 23 -5.54 10.34 -5.72
C SER A 23 -6.40 9.43 -6.61
N ILE A 24 -7.73 9.59 -6.58
CA ILE A 24 -8.66 8.79 -7.40
C ILE A 24 -8.38 9.00 -8.90
N MET A 25 -8.24 10.24 -9.35
CA MET A 25 -7.98 10.53 -10.76
C MET A 25 -6.66 9.95 -11.24
N SER A 26 -5.62 9.95 -10.40
CA SER A 26 -4.34 9.32 -10.74
C SER A 26 -4.44 7.80 -10.91
N ALA A 27 -5.31 7.15 -10.16
CA ALA A 27 -5.59 5.72 -10.31
C ALA A 27 -6.43 5.41 -11.56
N LEU A 28 -7.46 6.20 -11.83
CA LEU A 28 -8.32 6.05 -13.01
C LEU A 28 -7.54 6.27 -14.32
N ASN A 29 -6.64 7.25 -14.33
CA ASN A 29 -5.86 7.64 -15.52
C ASN A 29 -4.60 6.78 -15.74
N GLN A 30 -4.44 5.66 -15.03
CA GLN A 30 -3.32 4.75 -15.32
C GLN A 30 -3.40 4.21 -16.75
N THR A 31 -2.23 4.14 -17.44
CA THR A 31 -2.14 3.61 -18.81
C THR A 31 -2.38 2.10 -18.88
N TYR A 32 -2.23 1.39 -17.75
CA TYR A 32 -2.51 -0.04 -17.68
C TYR A 32 -4.01 -0.32 -17.93
N PRO A 33 -4.38 -1.15 -18.94
CA PRO A 33 -5.77 -1.21 -19.42
C PRO A 33 -6.69 -2.01 -18.48
N ASN A 34 -6.23 -3.16 -17.96
CA ASN A 34 -7.06 -4.08 -17.17
C ASN A 34 -6.97 -3.74 -15.67
N LYS A 35 -7.63 -2.65 -15.28
CA LYS A 35 -7.62 -2.16 -13.90
C LYS A 35 -9.02 -1.87 -13.40
N LYS A 36 -9.20 -2.05 -12.09
CA LYS A 36 -10.39 -1.64 -11.32
C LYS A 36 -9.93 -0.72 -10.19
N VAL A 37 -10.62 0.38 -9.96
CA VAL A 37 -10.33 1.30 -8.86
C VAL A 37 -11.42 1.17 -7.80
N ILE A 38 -11.02 0.92 -6.55
CA ILE A 38 -11.94 0.70 -5.42
C ILE A 38 -11.59 1.68 -4.32
N PHE A 39 -12.41 2.71 -4.18
CA PHE A 39 -12.35 3.67 -3.09
C PHE A 39 -13.16 3.15 -1.90
N VAL A 40 -12.56 3.16 -0.72
CA VAL A 40 -13.20 2.71 0.52
C VAL A 40 -13.15 3.83 1.56
N ASP A 41 -14.29 4.46 1.79
CA ASP A 41 -14.46 5.46 2.84
C ASP A 41 -14.49 4.81 4.22
N ASN A 42 -13.64 5.27 5.10
CA ASN A 42 -13.53 4.74 6.47
C ASN A 42 -14.27 5.66 7.47
N GLU A 43 -15.55 5.96 7.16
CA GLU A 43 -16.42 6.86 7.94
C GLU A 43 -15.85 8.29 8.04
N SER A 44 -15.41 8.87 6.91
CA SER A 44 -14.95 10.26 6.84
C SER A 44 -16.02 11.25 7.27
N THR A 45 -15.62 12.29 7.98
CA THR A 45 -16.48 13.37 8.46
C THR A 45 -16.39 14.65 7.60
N ASP A 46 -15.46 14.67 6.65
CA ASP A 46 -15.26 15.74 5.66
C ASP A 46 -15.97 15.43 4.32
N ASN A 47 -15.61 16.12 3.23
CA ASN A 47 -16.22 15.90 1.93
C ASN A 47 -15.61 14.72 1.12
N SER A 48 -14.71 13.93 1.67
CA SER A 48 -14.02 12.84 0.94
C SER A 48 -14.97 11.90 0.22
N LEU A 49 -15.96 11.35 0.95
CA LEU A 49 -16.96 10.44 0.37
C LEU A 49 -17.82 11.11 -0.71
N LYS A 50 -18.19 12.38 -0.52
CA LYS A 50 -18.99 13.15 -1.48
C LYS A 50 -18.21 13.37 -2.79
N ILE A 51 -16.91 13.67 -2.69
CA ILE A 51 -16.02 13.84 -3.85
C ILE A 51 -15.94 12.51 -4.63
N ALA A 52 -15.66 11.40 -3.94
CA ALA A 52 -15.58 10.09 -4.57
C ALA A 52 -16.89 9.68 -5.27
N LYS A 53 -18.05 9.91 -4.64
CA LYS A 53 -19.37 9.65 -5.26
C LYS A 53 -19.64 10.48 -6.49
N ASN A 54 -19.16 11.72 -6.54
CA ASN A 54 -19.29 12.56 -7.72
C ASN A 54 -18.41 12.05 -8.87
N LEU A 55 -17.17 11.68 -8.59
CA LEU A 55 -16.27 11.09 -9.58
C LEU A 55 -16.81 9.76 -10.13
N GLN A 56 -17.47 8.96 -9.30
CA GLN A 56 -18.09 7.70 -9.72
C GLN A 56 -19.15 7.88 -10.82
N LYS A 57 -19.90 8.98 -10.79
CA LYS A 57 -20.95 9.25 -11.80
C LYS A 57 -20.40 9.32 -13.23
N GLU A 58 -19.17 9.80 -13.36
CA GLU A 58 -18.49 10.00 -14.65
C GLU A 58 -17.51 8.85 -14.97
N ASN A 59 -17.21 7.99 -14.00
CA ASN A 59 -16.21 6.93 -14.10
C ASN A 59 -16.79 5.57 -13.66
N PRO A 60 -17.37 4.79 -14.58
CA PRO A 60 -18.03 3.52 -14.25
C PRO A 60 -17.06 2.46 -13.69
N ASN A 61 -15.76 2.59 -13.92
CA ASN A 61 -14.71 1.71 -13.38
C ASN A 61 -14.30 2.05 -11.94
N LEU A 62 -14.87 3.11 -11.34
CA LEU A 62 -14.68 3.47 -9.95
C LEU A 62 -15.77 2.83 -9.08
N ILE A 63 -15.37 1.95 -8.17
CA ILE A 63 -16.26 1.43 -7.13
C ILE A 63 -16.09 2.31 -5.89
N VAL A 64 -17.19 2.83 -5.35
CA VAL A 64 -17.21 3.60 -4.10
C VAL A 64 -17.98 2.82 -3.05
N THR A 65 -17.35 2.57 -1.92
CA THR A 65 -17.93 1.84 -0.78
C THR A 65 -17.45 2.44 0.54
N SER A 66 -17.91 1.89 1.66
CA SER A 66 -17.49 2.30 3.01
C SER A 66 -17.17 1.09 3.89
N ALA A 67 -16.32 1.31 4.86
CA ALA A 67 -15.99 0.36 5.93
C ALA A 67 -16.08 1.07 7.28
N LYS A 68 -16.21 0.29 8.37
CA LYS A 68 -16.25 0.82 9.73
C LYS A 68 -14.88 1.36 10.14
N ASN A 69 -14.89 2.49 10.85
CA ASN A 69 -13.70 3.06 11.47
C ASN A 69 -13.56 2.56 12.90
N ILE A 70 -13.06 1.34 13.06
CA ILE A 70 -12.95 0.67 14.35
C ILE A 70 -11.49 0.67 14.79
N TYR A 71 -11.14 1.51 15.76
CA TYR A 71 -9.79 1.53 16.34
C TYR A 71 -9.46 0.22 17.07
N PRO A 72 -8.24 -0.35 16.92
CA PRO A 72 -7.10 0.13 16.12
C PRO A 72 -7.11 -0.36 14.65
N ARG A 73 -8.15 -1.04 14.21
CA ARG A 73 -8.25 -1.70 12.89
C ARG A 73 -8.75 -0.81 11.75
N CYS A 74 -8.82 0.50 11.94
CA CYS A 74 -9.42 1.41 10.97
C CYS A 74 -8.94 1.19 9.53
N TRP A 75 -7.62 1.18 9.31
CA TRP A 75 -7.00 0.96 8.01
C TRP A 75 -7.24 -0.44 7.45
N ASP A 76 -7.19 -1.43 8.33
CA ASP A 76 -7.33 -2.82 7.93
C ASP A 76 -8.74 -3.13 7.48
N GLU A 77 -9.75 -2.60 8.18
CA GLU A 77 -11.16 -2.76 7.78
C GLU A 77 -11.41 -2.17 6.37
N ALA A 78 -10.86 -0.98 6.09
CA ALA A 78 -10.98 -0.36 4.77
C ALA A 78 -10.24 -1.16 3.68
N ARG A 79 -9.01 -1.61 3.96
CA ARG A 79 -8.21 -2.42 3.02
C ARG A 79 -8.88 -3.78 2.76
N GLU A 80 -9.31 -4.47 3.79
CA GLU A 80 -9.96 -5.78 3.68
C GLU A 80 -11.27 -5.68 2.89
N LYS A 81 -12.05 -4.63 3.13
CA LYS A 81 -13.25 -4.33 2.34
C LYS A 81 -12.91 -4.14 0.86
N GLY A 82 -11.86 -3.38 0.55
CA GLY A 82 -11.37 -3.19 -0.81
C GLY A 82 -10.92 -4.49 -1.45
N PHE A 83 -10.12 -5.30 -0.74
CA PHE A 83 -9.61 -6.59 -1.23
C PHE A 83 -10.76 -7.56 -1.55
N SER A 84 -11.82 -7.59 -0.74
CA SER A 84 -12.96 -8.47 -0.90
C SER A 84 -13.85 -8.13 -2.10
N LEU A 85 -13.81 -6.89 -2.59
CA LEU A 85 -14.63 -6.40 -3.71
C LEU A 85 -13.92 -6.52 -5.07
N GLY A 86 -12.61 -6.68 -5.04
CA GLY A 86 -11.81 -6.84 -6.23
C GLY A 86 -11.71 -8.29 -6.69
N ASP A 87 -11.32 -8.47 -7.94
CA ASP A 87 -11.08 -9.75 -8.60
C ASP A 87 -9.78 -9.78 -9.43
N GLY A 88 -9.06 -8.66 -9.48
CA GLY A 88 -7.76 -8.57 -10.14
C GLY A 88 -6.73 -9.51 -9.49
N GLU A 89 -5.84 -10.07 -10.29
CA GLU A 89 -4.80 -11.00 -9.84
C GLU A 89 -3.75 -10.32 -8.93
N TYR A 90 -3.57 -9.00 -9.08
CA TYR A 90 -2.69 -8.21 -8.23
C TYR A 90 -3.43 -7.05 -7.58
N ILE A 91 -3.06 -6.76 -6.35
CA ILE A 91 -3.66 -5.76 -5.48
C ILE A 91 -2.63 -4.65 -5.25
N PHE A 92 -2.97 -3.45 -5.68
CA PHE A 92 -2.25 -2.21 -5.40
C PHE A 92 -2.98 -1.46 -4.28
N THR A 93 -2.25 -0.75 -3.44
CA THR A 93 -2.82 0.17 -2.47
C THR A 93 -2.30 1.58 -2.75
N LEU A 94 -3.20 2.56 -2.86
CA LEU A 94 -2.86 3.97 -2.99
C LEU A 94 -3.39 4.71 -1.76
N ALA A 95 -2.51 5.37 -1.02
CA ALA A 95 -2.94 6.23 0.08
C ALA A 95 -3.78 7.42 -0.44
N ALA A 96 -4.79 7.81 0.32
CA ALA A 96 -5.76 8.83 -0.11
C ALA A 96 -5.15 10.23 -0.29
N ASP A 97 -3.97 10.46 0.28
CA ASP A 97 -3.20 11.69 0.21
C ASP A 97 -2.03 11.65 -0.80
N ASP A 98 -1.76 10.49 -1.39
CA ASP A 98 -0.72 10.26 -2.40
C ASP A 98 -1.28 10.26 -3.83
N TYR A 99 -0.41 10.10 -4.83
CA TYR A 99 -0.85 9.93 -6.22
C TYR A 99 0.18 9.15 -7.05
N TYR A 100 -0.28 8.57 -8.15
CA TYR A 100 0.52 7.85 -9.13
C TYR A 100 0.88 8.72 -10.34
N HIS A 101 2.05 8.50 -10.91
CA HIS A 101 2.32 8.84 -12.32
C HIS A 101 1.48 7.91 -13.22
N GLU A 102 1.01 8.40 -14.35
CA GLU A 102 0.12 7.66 -15.26
C GLU A 102 0.60 6.26 -15.68
N SER A 103 1.91 6.04 -15.70
CA SER A 103 2.53 4.76 -16.08
C SER A 103 2.93 3.88 -14.87
N TYR A 104 2.56 4.24 -13.64
CA TYR A 104 3.04 3.53 -12.45
C TYR A 104 2.65 2.04 -12.44
N VAL A 105 1.37 1.75 -12.63
CA VAL A 105 0.87 0.36 -12.63
C VAL A 105 1.50 -0.43 -13.77
N GLU A 106 1.55 0.13 -14.98
CA GLU A 106 2.21 -0.51 -16.13
C GLU A 106 3.67 -0.83 -15.85
N ASN A 107 4.41 0.11 -15.25
CA ASN A 107 5.81 -0.10 -14.88
C ASN A 107 5.98 -1.20 -13.84
N CYS A 108 5.12 -1.27 -12.82
CA CYS A 108 5.13 -2.36 -11.84
C CYS A 108 4.82 -3.71 -12.50
N MET A 109 3.79 -3.75 -13.35
CA MET A 109 3.37 -4.98 -14.02
C MET A 109 4.43 -5.49 -15.02
N LYS A 110 5.24 -4.63 -15.62
CA LYS A 110 6.41 -5.06 -16.40
C LYS A 110 7.42 -5.88 -15.58
N TYR A 111 7.64 -5.52 -14.32
CA TYR A 111 8.49 -6.34 -13.42
C TYR A 111 7.81 -7.65 -13.05
N ILE A 112 6.53 -7.59 -12.68
CA ILE A 112 5.76 -8.74 -12.21
C ILE A 112 5.57 -9.77 -13.32
N SER A 113 5.27 -9.36 -14.54
CA SER A 113 5.01 -10.26 -15.66
C SER A 113 6.25 -10.97 -16.21
N HIS A 114 7.47 -10.60 -15.79
CA HIS A 114 8.65 -11.40 -16.12
C HIS A 114 8.61 -12.80 -15.48
N ASP A 115 7.97 -12.93 -14.31
CA ASP A 115 7.77 -14.21 -13.64
C ASP A 115 6.51 -14.16 -12.74
N PRO A 116 5.29 -14.14 -13.33
CA PRO A 116 4.05 -13.87 -12.60
C PRO A 116 3.73 -14.97 -11.57
N GLY A 117 4.16 -16.21 -11.81
CA GLY A 117 3.99 -17.31 -10.86
C GLY A 117 4.89 -17.21 -9.64
N ARG A 118 6.00 -16.49 -9.73
CA ARG A 118 7.02 -16.37 -8.69
C ARG A 118 6.91 -15.09 -7.88
N ILE A 119 6.58 -13.96 -8.52
CA ILE A 119 6.51 -12.66 -7.86
C ILE A 119 5.14 -12.50 -7.20
N LYS A 120 5.01 -12.96 -5.96
CA LYS A 120 3.80 -12.86 -5.14
C LYS A 120 3.68 -11.53 -4.40
N ALA A 121 4.80 -10.85 -4.15
CA ALA A 121 4.87 -9.54 -3.53
C ALA A 121 5.99 -8.71 -4.17
N PHE A 122 5.72 -7.43 -4.38
CA PHE A 122 6.62 -6.51 -5.07
C PHE A 122 6.56 -5.13 -4.41
N GLN A 123 7.65 -4.38 -4.39
CA GLN A 123 7.64 -2.97 -3.96
C GLN A 123 8.44 -2.07 -4.89
N SER A 124 8.05 -0.82 -4.95
CA SER A 124 8.76 0.22 -5.69
C SER A 124 9.32 1.30 -4.77
N PRO A 125 10.36 2.03 -5.20
CA PRO A 125 10.75 3.27 -4.55
C PRO A 125 9.65 4.32 -4.60
N ILE A 126 9.62 5.21 -3.60
CA ILE A 126 8.79 6.41 -3.60
C ILE A 126 9.61 7.65 -3.94
N ARG A 127 8.94 8.68 -4.48
CA ARG A 127 9.45 10.04 -4.55
C ARG A 127 8.67 10.90 -3.59
N ASN A 128 9.37 11.54 -2.65
CA ASN A 128 8.77 12.46 -1.70
C ASN A 128 8.34 13.78 -2.37
N PHE A 129 7.16 14.25 -2.05
CA PHE A 129 6.59 15.49 -2.54
C PHE A 129 5.99 16.29 -1.38
N SER A 130 6.31 17.57 -1.30
CA SER A 130 5.68 18.50 -0.35
C SER A 130 5.29 19.78 -1.06
N SER A 131 4.04 20.20 -0.93
CA SER A 131 3.55 21.48 -1.46
C SER A 131 4.16 22.70 -0.76
N HIS A 132 4.74 22.52 0.45
CA HIS A 132 5.28 23.63 1.25
C HIS A 132 6.81 23.74 1.24
N MET A 133 7.51 22.61 0.99
CA MET A 133 8.97 22.55 1.05
C MET A 133 9.63 22.21 -0.30
N GLY A 134 8.85 22.12 -1.36
CA GLY A 134 9.32 21.67 -2.66
C GLY A 134 9.58 20.16 -2.72
N ILE A 135 9.95 19.67 -3.89
CA ILE A 135 10.34 18.27 -4.08
C ILE A 135 11.75 18.13 -3.54
N LYS A 136 11.94 17.36 -2.48
CA LYS A 136 13.23 16.73 -2.25
C LYS A 136 13.31 15.56 -3.21
N ASP A 137 14.23 15.60 -4.14
CA ASP A 137 14.50 14.50 -5.10
C ASP A 137 15.13 13.29 -4.40
N GLU A 138 14.67 12.96 -3.21
CA GLU A 138 15.10 11.78 -2.48
C GLU A 138 14.18 10.63 -2.84
N PHE A 139 14.76 9.62 -3.46
CA PHE A 139 14.12 8.33 -3.62
C PHE A 139 14.36 7.51 -2.36
N ILE A 140 13.28 7.14 -1.68
CA ILE A 140 13.37 6.11 -0.65
C ILE A 140 13.23 4.77 -1.37
N SER A 141 14.31 4.00 -1.36
CA SER A 141 14.35 2.66 -1.92
C SER A 141 14.87 1.66 -0.90
N HIS A 142 14.36 0.45 -0.98
CA HIS A 142 14.84 -0.68 -0.21
C HIS A 142 15.57 -1.65 -1.15
N THR A 143 16.80 -2.01 -0.83
CA THR A 143 17.61 -2.92 -1.64
C THR A 143 18.01 -4.14 -0.82
N TYR A 144 17.65 -5.31 -1.30
CA TYR A 144 18.04 -6.61 -0.77
C TYR A 144 17.90 -7.64 -1.89
N LYS A 145 18.74 -8.67 -1.88
CA LYS A 145 18.87 -9.61 -2.99
C LYS A 145 18.07 -10.90 -2.80
N ASN A 146 17.75 -11.22 -1.56
CA ASN A 146 17.07 -12.48 -1.20
C ASN A 146 16.36 -12.33 0.15
N ILE A 147 15.61 -13.36 0.51
CA ILE A 147 14.81 -13.38 1.73
C ILE A 147 15.64 -13.31 3.02
N GLN A 148 16.88 -13.79 3.01
CA GLN A 148 17.78 -13.74 4.18
C GLN A 148 18.26 -12.31 4.42
N GLU A 149 18.65 -11.60 3.36
CA GLU A 149 18.98 -10.17 3.46
C GLU A 149 17.76 -9.36 3.89
N PHE A 150 16.57 -9.67 3.34
CA PHE A 150 15.31 -9.05 3.76
C PHE A 150 15.08 -9.23 5.27
N LYS A 151 15.13 -10.47 5.78
CA LYS A 151 14.99 -10.78 7.21
C LYS A 151 16.01 -10.01 8.05
N LYS A 152 17.27 -9.97 7.63
CA LYS A 152 18.33 -9.24 8.34
C LYS A 152 18.05 -7.73 8.43
N ILE A 153 17.60 -7.11 7.35
CA ILE A 153 17.23 -5.70 7.33
C ILE A 153 16.02 -5.45 8.23
N SER A 154 15.06 -6.37 8.23
CA SER A 154 13.85 -6.28 9.07
C SER A 154 14.15 -6.32 10.58
N LEU A 155 15.35 -6.67 11.01
CA LEU A 155 15.73 -6.58 12.43
C LEU A 155 16.28 -5.20 12.83
N SER A 156 16.42 -4.28 11.89
CA SER A 156 16.94 -2.93 12.15
C SER A 156 15.99 -1.81 11.71
N LYS A 157 15.13 -2.06 10.73
CA LYS A 157 14.16 -1.09 10.20
C LYS A 157 13.07 -1.80 9.39
N CYS A 158 11.94 -1.11 9.19
CA CYS A 158 10.92 -1.59 8.26
C CYS A 158 11.53 -1.78 6.85
N PRO A 159 11.41 -2.97 6.24
CA PRO A 159 12.08 -3.31 4.98
C PRO A 159 11.32 -2.86 3.73
N ALA A 160 10.13 -2.30 3.89
CA ALA A 160 9.28 -1.89 2.79
C ALA A 160 8.52 -0.59 3.09
N THR A 161 8.13 0.12 2.04
CA THR A 161 7.28 1.30 2.14
C THR A 161 5.84 0.88 1.83
N SER A 162 4.98 0.87 2.86
CA SER A 162 3.65 0.27 2.86
C SER A 162 2.81 0.55 1.60
N PRO A 163 2.59 1.79 1.18
CA PRO A 163 1.68 2.05 0.08
C PRO A 163 2.23 1.61 -1.29
N THR A 164 3.51 1.21 -1.38
CA THR A 164 4.10 0.74 -2.64
C THR A 164 4.11 -0.77 -2.77
N VAL A 165 3.72 -1.49 -1.72
CA VAL A 165 3.75 -2.96 -1.76
C VAL A 165 2.53 -3.48 -2.51
N VAL A 166 2.81 -4.16 -3.62
CA VAL A 166 1.82 -4.84 -4.46
C VAL A 166 1.79 -6.31 -4.07
N PHE A 167 0.60 -6.86 -3.92
CA PHE A 167 0.41 -8.26 -3.54
C PHE A 167 -0.31 -9.04 -4.63
N SER A 168 0.10 -10.29 -4.85
CA SER A 168 -0.75 -11.26 -5.55
C SER A 168 -2.02 -11.51 -4.72
N ARG A 169 -3.17 -11.56 -5.36
CA ARG A 169 -4.45 -11.90 -4.73
C ARG A 169 -4.44 -13.27 -4.07
N GLU A 170 -3.61 -14.18 -4.56
CA GLU A 170 -3.41 -15.49 -3.94
C GLU A 170 -3.03 -15.37 -2.45
N LEU A 171 -2.16 -14.40 -2.09
CA LEU A 171 -1.79 -14.19 -0.68
C LEU A 171 -2.98 -13.75 0.18
N TYR A 172 -3.88 -12.94 -0.37
CA TYR A 172 -5.13 -12.57 0.30
C TYR A 172 -6.03 -13.79 0.52
N LEU A 173 -6.26 -14.59 -0.52
CA LEU A 173 -7.09 -15.79 -0.46
C LEU A 173 -6.54 -16.85 0.49
N GLN A 174 -5.22 -16.93 0.65
CA GLN A 174 -4.54 -17.79 1.63
C GLN A 174 -4.58 -17.21 3.06
N GLY A 175 -5.11 -16.00 3.26
CA GLY A 175 -5.17 -15.33 4.57
C GLY A 175 -3.81 -14.82 5.07
N LEU A 176 -2.82 -14.67 4.18
CA LEU A 176 -1.46 -14.23 4.52
C LEU A 176 -1.30 -12.70 4.61
N LEU A 177 -2.32 -11.92 4.22
CA LEU A 177 -2.29 -10.45 4.28
C LEU A 177 -2.93 -9.87 5.54
N LYS A 178 -3.09 -10.67 6.60
CA LYS A 178 -3.65 -10.23 7.87
C LYS A 178 -2.61 -9.46 8.68
N THR A 179 -2.99 -8.27 9.11
CA THR A 179 -2.23 -7.42 10.02
C THR A 179 -2.66 -7.60 11.47
N LYS A 180 -1.88 -7.10 12.43
CA LYS A 180 -2.15 -7.19 13.86
C LYS A 180 -2.07 -5.81 14.53
N PRO A 181 -2.96 -4.87 14.16
CA PRO A 181 -2.93 -3.52 14.71
C PRO A 181 -3.22 -3.47 16.22
N GLU A 182 -3.87 -4.49 16.79
CA GLU A 182 -4.08 -4.64 18.23
C GLU A 182 -2.75 -4.82 19.00
N LEU A 183 -1.71 -5.33 18.35
CA LEU A 183 -0.38 -5.55 18.93
C LEU A 183 0.61 -4.46 18.54
N TYR A 184 0.53 -3.96 17.32
CA TYR A 184 1.57 -3.12 16.72
C TYR A 184 1.08 -1.77 16.21
N SER A 185 -0.20 -1.43 16.46
CA SER A 185 -0.80 -0.14 16.06
C SER A 185 -0.48 0.20 14.59
N GLY A 186 0.00 1.41 14.33
CA GLY A 186 0.36 1.87 12.98
C GLY A 186 1.54 1.15 12.33
N ALA A 187 2.32 0.35 13.06
CA ALA A 187 3.43 -0.44 12.52
C ALA A 187 3.02 -1.88 12.15
N ALA A 188 1.72 -2.18 12.11
CA ALA A 188 1.22 -3.54 11.83
C ALA A 188 1.58 -4.06 10.43
N ASP A 189 1.84 -3.17 9.46
CA ASP A 189 2.37 -3.50 8.14
C ASP A 189 3.81 -4.04 8.20
N TYR A 190 4.63 -3.53 9.10
CA TYR A 190 5.99 -4.03 9.31
C TYR A 190 5.96 -5.50 9.79
N ASP A 191 5.12 -5.85 10.78
CA ASP A 191 4.92 -7.23 11.21
C ASP A 191 4.41 -8.12 10.07
N LEU A 192 3.49 -7.62 9.24
CA LEU A 192 3.01 -8.32 8.05
C LEU A 192 4.17 -8.68 7.11
N TYR A 193 5.08 -7.76 6.82
CA TYR A 193 6.21 -8.04 5.92
C TYR A 193 7.16 -9.08 6.50
N CYS A 194 7.42 -9.03 7.80
CA CYS A 194 8.17 -10.08 8.50
C CYS A 194 7.45 -11.44 8.43
N SER A 195 6.12 -11.44 8.62
CA SER A 195 5.29 -12.65 8.53
C SER A 195 5.32 -13.27 7.13
N LEU A 196 5.25 -12.45 6.08
CA LEU A 196 5.41 -12.91 4.70
C LEU A 196 6.78 -13.57 4.48
N ALA A 197 7.85 -12.95 4.94
CA ALA A 197 9.20 -13.51 4.86
C ALA A 197 9.36 -14.83 5.66
N ASP A 198 8.68 -14.96 6.78
CA ASP A 198 8.64 -16.19 7.57
C ASP A 198 7.93 -17.33 6.83
N ASN A 199 6.91 -17.00 6.05
CA ASN A 199 6.19 -17.93 5.17
C ASN A 199 6.88 -18.14 3.81
N GLY A 200 8.13 -17.69 3.64
CA GLY A 200 8.88 -17.90 2.41
C GLY A 200 8.51 -16.94 1.27
N ILE A 201 7.67 -15.94 1.52
CA ILE A 201 7.26 -14.96 0.51
C ILE A 201 8.28 -13.81 0.48
N PHE A 202 8.93 -13.65 -0.67
CA PHE A 202 9.90 -12.59 -0.90
C PHE A 202 9.22 -11.37 -1.52
N ILE A 203 9.39 -10.19 -0.92
CA ILE A 203 8.93 -8.92 -1.50
C ILE A 203 10.02 -8.42 -2.45
N TYR A 204 9.80 -8.54 -3.75
CA TYR A 204 10.78 -8.14 -4.77
C TYR A 204 10.92 -6.62 -4.84
N PRO A 205 12.11 -6.04 -4.61
CA PRO A 205 12.30 -4.60 -4.70
C PRO A 205 12.61 -4.17 -6.13
N ALA A 206 11.93 -3.14 -6.62
CA ALA A 206 12.40 -2.42 -7.80
C ALA A 206 13.65 -1.60 -7.47
N ASN A 207 14.56 -1.51 -8.41
CA ASN A 207 15.83 -0.78 -8.27
C ASN A 207 15.78 0.67 -8.79
N LYS A 208 14.63 1.11 -9.30
CA LYS A 208 14.40 2.46 -9.82
C LYS A 208 12.98 2.92 -9.48
N TRP A 209 12.79 4.23 -9.43
CA TRP A 209 11.47 4.81 -9.25
C TRP A 209 10.55 4.48 -10.43
N LEU A 210 9.31 4.08 -10.14
CA LEU A 210 8.34 3.62 -11.13
C LEU A 210 7.15 4.57 -11.30
N GLY A 211 6.97 5.54 -10.39
CA GLY A 211 5.89 6.52 -10.52
C GLY A 211 5.07 6.76 -9.26
N TYR A 212 5.47 6.27 -8.08
CA TYR A 212 4.77 6.56 -6.82
C TYR A 212 5.24 7.89 -6.24
N TYR A 213 4.29 8.84 -6.03
CA TYR A 213 4.52 10.11 -5.34
C TYR A 213 3.94 10.05 -3.93
N TYR A 214 4.80 10.12 -2.92
CA TYR A 214 4.45 10.13 -1.52
C TYR A 214 4.38 11.58 -1.02
N ARG A 215 3.20 12.00 -0.56
CA ARG A 215 2.98 13.38 -0.12
C ARG A 215 3.34 13.55 1.34
N TRP A 216 4.07 14.63 1.63
CA TRP A 216 4.32 15.09 2.99
C TRP A 216 3.43 16.28 3.32
N HIS A 217 2.64 16.15 4.41
CA HIS A 217 1.80 17.23 4.93
C HIS A 217 1.57 17.07 6.45
N PRO A 218 1.20 18.15 7.19
CA PRO A 218 1.11 18.13 8.66
C PRO A 218 0.03 17.20 9.24
N GLN A 219 -0.94 16.78 8.43
CA GLN A 219 -2.08 15.96 8.86
C GLN A 219 -1.93 14.48 8.51
N GLN A 220 -0.73 14.03 8.13
CA GLN A 220 -0.49 12.60 7.84
C GLN A 220 -0.63 11.74 9.08
N ALA A 221 -1.20 10.54 8.91
CA ALA A 221 -1.29 9.52 9.96
C ALA A 221 0.08 9.16 10.55
N THR A 222 1.16 9.24 9.76
CA THR A 222 2.53 9.00 10.21
C THR A 222 2.92 9.86 11.42
N TRP A 223 2.47 11.11 11.48
CA TRP A 223 2.79 11.99 12.61
C TRP A 223 2.05 11.60 13.90
N GLU A 224 0.85 11.06 13.79
CA GLU A 224 0.08 10.58 14.94
C GLU A 224 0.72 9.30 15.53
N MET A 225 1.20 8.41 14.67
CA MET A 225 1.88 7.17 15.09
C MET A 225 3.14 7.42 15.92
N HIS A 226 3.86 8.51 15.63
CA HIS A 226 5.07 8.89 16.39
C HIS A 226 4.79 9.55 17.75
N LYS A 227 3.52 9.85 18.06
CA LYS A 227 3.13 10.38 19.38
C LYS A 227 2.97 9.28 20.44
N ASP A 228 2.91 8.04 20.03
CA ASP A 228 2.79 6.91 20.94
C ASP A 228 4.08 6.75 21.77
N SER A 229 3.93 6.45 23.07
CA SER A 229 5.06 6.18 23.95
C SER A 229 5.71 4.81 23.69
N VAL A 230 5.05 3.96 22.92
CA VAL A 230 5.47 2.59 22.61
C VAL A 230 6.27 2.58 21.31
N ASN A 231 7.49 2.04 21.37
CA ASN A 231 8.29 1.80 20.17
C ASN A 231 7.89 0.44 19.55
N TYR A 232 6.86 0.44 18.70
CA TYR A 232 6.35 -0.76 18.05
C TYR A 232 7.38 -1.41 17.12
N ASP A 233 8.22 -0.63 16.44
CA ASP A 233 9.29 -1.16 15.59
C ASP A 233 10.24 -2.04 16.41
N LYS A 234 10.62 -1.59 17.59
CA LYS A 234 11.47 -2.37 18.49
C LYS A 234 10.81 -3.65 18.97
N LEU A 235 9.53 -3.61 19.30
CA LEU A 235 8.77 -4.82 19.67
C LEU A 235 8.73 -5.84 18.53
N ILE A 236 8.52 -5.40 17.30
CA ILE A 236 8.52 -6.24 16.09
C ILE A 236 9.92 -6.85 15.89
N GLN A 237 10.97 -6.06 15.96
CA GLN A 237 12.35 -6.50 15.80
C GLN A 237 12.75 -7.55 16.85
N GLU A 238 12.40 -7.32 18.12
CA GLU A 238 12.67 -8.26 19.20
C GLU A 238 11.92 -9.59 19.04
N TYR A 239 10.64 -9.53 18.63
CA TYR A 239 9.83 -10.72 18.36
C TYR A 239 10.44 -11.56 17.22
N TRP A 240 10.74 -10.92 16.08
CA TRP A 240 11.25 -11.63 14.91
C TRP A 240 12.69 -12.09 15.05
N SER A 241 13.54 -11.34 15.78
CA SER A 241 14.90 -11.79 16.13
C SER A 241 14.86 -13.12 16.90
N LYS A 242 14.02 -13.21 17.94
CA LYS A 242 13.84 -14.44 18.71
C LYS A 242 13.30 -15.57 17.83
N LYS A 243 12.33 -15.30 17.00
CA LYS A 243 11.69 -16.32 16.16
C LYS A 243 12.62 -16.86 15.08
N TRP A 244 13.41 -16.01 14.45
CA TRP A 244 14.36 -16.40 13.41
C TRP A 244 15.71 -16.86 13.94
N GLN A 245 15.98 -16.67 15.22
CA GLN A 245 17.24 -17.00 15.89
C GLN A 245 18.47 -16.29 15.27
N ILE A 246 18.31 -15.03 14.90
CA ILE A 246 19.33 -14.16 14.29
C ILE A 246 19.33 -12.78 14.95
#